data_61ac2d377ef43b0f670c543840384a11
#
_entry.id   61ac2d377ef43b0f670c543840384a11
#
_cell.length_a   1.000
_cell.length_b   1.000
_cell.length_c   1.000
_cell.angle_alpha   90.00
_cell.angle_beta   90.00
_cell.angle_gamma   90.00
#
_symmetry.space_group_name_H-M   'P 1'
#
loop_
_entity.id
_entity.type
_entity.pdbx_description
1 polymer ?
#
loop_
_entity_poly.entity_id
_entity_poly.type
_entity_poly.pdbx_seq_one_letter_code
_entity_poly.pdbx_strand_id
1 'polypeptide(L)'
;MAGKVFFSVPMSLDGFIAPESLEGIIAPEERRDDPEVQRWMAQWMELQQWIFPQRFCRENLKLGEGGEEGRDNDIARETFERTGASVMGKRMFDAGEQAWPEEAPFHTPVFVVTHEKRDPWKRPGGTTFHFVNDGIEPALDQAREAAGDRDVRIAGGGATILEYVNASLIDEFSIALSPVLFGSGIRVFEDVDAGRVALEQVRAEPTQRVTHLTYAVRER
;
A
#
# COMPACT_ATOMS: atom_id res chain seq x y z
N MET A 1 5.34 -24.04 -1.47
CA MET A 1 6.10 -23.07 -2.32
C MET A 1 6.13 -21.76 -1.55
N ALA A 2 7.22 -21.00 -1.61
CA ALA A 2 7.26 -19.69 -0.97
C ALA A 2 6.16 -18.80 -1.59
N GLY A 3 5.53 -17.96 -0.75
CA GLY A 3 4.55 -17.00 -1.21
C GLY A 3 5.16 -15.96 -2.16
N LYS A 4 4.31 -15.28 -2.94
CA LYS A 4 4.73 -14.21 -3.84
C LYS A 4 5.07 -12.93 -3.07
N VAL A 5 5.96 -12.13 -3.63
CA VAL A 5 6.17 -10.73 -3.21
C VAL A 5 5.38 -9.84 -4.15
N PHE A 6 4.48 -9.02 -3.59
CA PHE A 6 3.60 -8.19 -4.39
C PHE A 6 3.35 -6.82 -3.77
N PHE A 7 2.88 -5.89 -4.59
CA PHE A 7 2.26 -4.66 -4.12
C PHE A 7 0.88 -4.43 -4.76
N SER A 8 0.05 -3.66 -4.08
CA SER A 8 -1.26 -3.24 -4.59
C SER A 8 -1.49 -1.79 -4.19
N VAL A 9 -1.70 -0.94 -5.20
CA VAL A 9 -1.85 0.51 -5.02
C VAL A 9 -3.03 1.04 -5.84
N PRO A 10 -3.75 2.05 -5.35
CA PRO A 10 -4.61 2.86 -6.19
C PRO A 10 -3.73 3.75 -7.08
N MET A 11 -4.24 4.13 -8.25
CA MET A 11 -3.51 5.00 -9.18
C MET A 11 -4.50 5.91 -9.92
N SER A 12 -4.18 7.19 -10.01
CA SER A 12 -4.90 8.12 -10.88
C SER A 12 -4.67 7.79 -12.35
N LEU A 13 -5.54 8.24 -13.24
CA LEU A 13 -5.43 7.98 -14.67
C LEU A 13 -4.12 8.55 -15.27
N ASP A 14 -3.57 9.61 -14.68
CA ASP A 14 -2.30 10.21 -15.04
C ASP A 14 -1.08 9.67 -14.26
N GLY A 15 -1.25 8.55 -13.50
CA GLY A 15 -0.17 7.72 -13.00
C GLY A 15 0.37 8.07 -11.60
N PHE A 16 -0.41 8.78 -10.77
CA PHE A 16 -0.03 9.10 -9.40
C PHE A 16 -0.69 8.14 -8.41
N ILE A 17 0.07 7.69 -7.41
CA ILE A 17 -0.40 6.77 -6.35
C ILE A 17 -0.72 7.47 -5.03
N ALA A 18 -0.31 8.71 -4.90
CA ALA A 18 -0.57 9.55 -3.73
C ALA A 18 -0.40 11.03 -4.10
N PRO A 19 -0.99 11.97 -3.35
CA PRO A 19 -0.68 13.39 -3.48
C PRO A 19 0.79 13.68 -3.15
N GLU A 20 1.25 14.89 -3.45
CA GLU A 20 2.64 15.32 -3.20
C GLU A 20 3.04 15.22 -1.73
N SER A 21 2.09 15.42 -0.84
CA SER A 21 2.29 15.33 0.60
C SER A 21 1.18 14.52 1.28
N LEU A 22 1.57 13.74 2.29
CA LEU A 22 0.64 13.05 3.19
C LEU A 22 0.08 13.98 4.29
N GLU A 23 0.49 15.23 4.34
CA GLU A 23 -0.08 16.21 5.29
C GLU A 23 -1.61 16.34 5.15
N GLY A 24 -2.17 16.09 3.98
CA GLY A 24 -3.62 16.00 3.80
C GLY A 24 -4.29 15.00 4.75
N ILE A 25 -3.56 13.96 5.19
CA ILE A 25 -4.06 12.91 6.08
C ILE A 25 -3.71 13.20 7.55
N ILE A 26 -2.50 13.74 7.80
CA ILE A 26 -1.90 13.85 9.13
C ILE A 26 -1.65 15.30 9.58
N ALA A 27 -2.14 16.29 8.84
CA ALA A 27 -1.94 17.68 9.19
C ALA A 27 -2.47 18.00 10.60
N PRO A 28 -1.71 18.74 11.40
CA PRO A 28 -2.19 19.25 12.67
C PRO A 28 -3.39 20.17 12.47
N GLU A 29 -4.21 20.32 13.52
CA GLU A 29 -5.51 21.02 13.45
C GLU A 29 -5.36 22.43 12.87
N GLU A 30 -4.29 23.13 13.21
CA GLU A 30 -4.02 24.51 12.78
C GLU A 30 -3.79 24.65 11.26
N ARG A 31 -3.42 23.53 10.59
CA ARG A 31 -3.16 23.53 9.15
C ARG A 31 -4.25 22.87 8.32
N ARG A 32 -5.30 22.34 8.94
CA ARG A 32 -6.39 21.65 8.22
C ARG A 32 -7.16 22.55 7.26
N ASP A 33 -7.21 23.84 7.53
CA ASP A 33 -7.84 24.85 6.67
C ASP A 33 -6.91 25.41 5.58
N ASP A 34 -5.65 24.96 5.53
CA ASP A 34 -4.72 25.34 4.47
C ASP A 34 -5.21 24.78 3.12
N PRO A 35 -5.37 25.61 2.06
CA PRO A 35 -5.88 25.15 0.78
C PRO A 35 -5.07 24.02 0.12
N GLU A 36 -3.76 23.99 0.35
CA GLU A 36 -2.92 22.90 -0.16
C GLU A 36 -3.20 21.58 0.58
N VAL A 37 -3.30 21.64 1.91
CA VAL A 37 -3.65 20.48 2.74
C VAL A 37 -5.03 19.93 2.35
N GLN A 38 -6.01 20.80 2.15
CA GLN A 38 -7.35 20.40 1.69
C GLN A 38 -7.30 19.77 0.29
N ARG A 39 -6.49 20.30 -0.63
CA ARG A 39 -6.29 19.71 -1.95
C ARG A 39 -5.70 18.30 -1.85
N TRP A 40 -4.65 18.10 -1.06
CA TRP A 40 -4.03 16.78 -0.86
C TRP A 40 -5.00 15.78 -0.22
N MET A 41 -5.80 16.23 0.75
CA MET A 41 -6.84 15.38 1.35
C MET A 41 -7.90 14.99 0.30
N ALA A 42 -8.37 15.94 -0.50
CA ALA A 42 -9.36 15.67 -1.54
C ALA A 42 -8.82 14.66 -2.58
N GLN A 43 -7.60 14.86 -3.07
CA GLN A 43 -6.91 13.93 -3.98
C GLN A 43 -6.80 12.52 -3.37
N TRP A 44 -6.39 12.43 -2.09
CA TRP A 44 -6.32 11.17 -1.39
C TRP A 44 -7.67 10.48 -1.29
N MET A 45 -8.71 11.20 -0.90
CA MET A 45 -10.06 10.66 -0.77
C MET A 45 -10.64 10.20 -2.11
N GLU A 46 -10.40 10.96 -3.20
CA GLU A 46 -10.80 10.55 -4.55
C GLU A 46 -10.11 9.25 -4.98
N LEU A 47 -8.82 9.12 -4.69
CA LEU A 47 -8.05 7.93 -5.03
C LEU A 47 -8.52 6.70 -4.25
N GLN A 48 -8.96 6.89 -3.01
CA GLN A 48 -9.43 5.82 -2.12
C GLN A 48 -10.95 5.56 -2.22
N GLN A 49 -11.67 6.27 -3.09
CA GLN A 49 -13.15 6.17 -3.19
C GLN A 49 -13.66 4.76 -3.56
N TRP A 50 -12.81 3.90 -4.10
CA TRP A 50 -13.17 2.52 -4.43
C TRP A 50 -13.12 1.60 -3.20
N ILE A 51 -12.24 1.87 -2.21
CA ILE A 51 -11.98 0.96 -1.10
C ILE A 51 -12.66 1.40 0.21
N PHE A 52 -12.69 2.70 0.54
CA PHE A 52 -13.24 3.16 1.81
C PHE A 52 -14.75 2.89 2.01
N PRO A 53 -15.61 2.89 0.96
CA PRO A 53 -17.00 2.50 1.11
C PRO A 53 -17.21 1.01 1.36
N GLN A 54 -16.23 0.15 1.05
CA GLN A 54 -16.38 -1.29 1.12
C GLN A 54 -16.53 -1.78 2.55
N ARG A 55 -17.43 -2.77 2.78
CA ARG A 55 -17.68 -3.35 4.10
C ARG A 55 -16.38 -3.85 4.74
N PHE A 56 -15.59 -4.63 4.02
CA PHE A 56 -14.31 -5.15 4.52
C PHE A 56 -13.38 -4.04 5.03
N CYS A 57 -13.22 -2.97 4.25
CA CYS A 57 -12.36 -1.85 4.63
C CYS A 57 -12.88 -1.13 5.88
N ARG A 58 -14.21 -0.88 5.95
CA ARG A 58 -14.84 -0.20 7.08
C ARG A 58 -14.68 -0.99 8.38
N GLU A 59 -14.93 -2.31 8.33
CA GLU A 59 -14.73 -3.21 9.47
C GLU A 59 -13.27 -3.25 9.91
N ASN A 60 -12.34 -3.38 8.96
CA ASN A 60 -10.91 -3.46 9.22
C ASN A 60 -10.33 -2.16 9.82
N LEU A 61 -10.80 -1.00 9.37
CA LEU A 61 -10.40 0.32 9.88
C LEU A 61 -11.26 0.83 11.02
N LYS A 62 -12.22 0.04 11.52
CA LYS A 62 -13.16 0.43 12.59
C LYS A 62 -13.97 1.70 12.26
N LEU A 63 -14.32 1.90 10.98
CA LEU A 63 -15.09 3.05 10.50
C LEU A 63 -16.62 2.91 10.69
N GLY A 64 -17.05 1.93 11.47
CA GLY A 64 -18.45 1.60 11.75
C GLY A 64 -18.99 0.45 10.91
N GLU A 65 -20.22 0.02 11.24
CA GLU A 65 -20.90 -1.10 10.58
C GLU A 65 -21.40 -0.75 9.19
N GLY A 66 -21.68 -1.79 8.38
CA GLY A 66 -22.19 -1.67 7.03
C GLY A 66 -21.08 -1.36 6.01
N GLY A 67 -21.49 -0.97 4.82
CA GLY A 67 -20.62 -0.70 3.68
C GLY A 67 -21.09 -1.41 2.43
N GLU A 68 -20.44 -1.11 1.32
CA GLU A 68 -20.73 -1.73 0.03
C GLU A 68 -20.16 -3.14 -0.01
N GLU A 69 -20.86 -4.01 -0.70
CA GLU A 69 -20.43 -5.37 -1.05
C GLU A 69 -20.33 -5.48 -2.58
N GLY A 70 -19.57 -6.45 -3.04
CA GLY A 70 -19.35 -6.68 -4.46
C GLY A 70 -17.87 -6.85 -4.77
N ARG A 71 -17.53 -6.73 -6.04
CA ARG A 71 -16.21 -7.12 -6.51
C ARG A 71 -15.05 -6.30 -5.92
N ASP A 72 -15.23 -4.99 -5.71
CA ASP A 72 -14.24 -4.15 -5.03
C ASP A 72 -13.99 -4.61 -3.60
N ASN A 73 -15.06 -4.97 -2.88
CA ASN A 73 -14.98 -5.51 -1.53
C ASN A 73 -14.23 -6.85 -1.49
N ASP A 74 -14.52 -7.73 -2.45
CA ASP A 74 -13.88 -9.04 -2.54
C ASP A 74 -12.39 -8.92 -2.85
N ILE A 75 -12.00 -8.04 -3.80
CA ILE A 75 -10.59 -7.77 -4.15
C ILE A 75 -9.83 -7.20 -2.95
N ALA A 76 -10.44 -6.28 -2.20
CA ALA A 76 -9.83 -5.75 -0.98
C ALA A 76 -9.58 -6.88 0.04
N ARG A 77 -10.59 -7.74 0.27
CA ARG A 77 -10.48 -8.89 1.18
C ARG A 77 -9.43 -9.88 0.70
N GLU A 78 -9.47 -10.32 -0.56
CA GLU A 78 -8.50 -11.23 -1.17
C GLU A 78 -7.06 -10.74 -0.97
N THR A 79 -6.83 -9.42 -1.14
CA THR A 79 -5.51 -8.79 -0.97
C THR A 79 -5.01 -8.93 0.48
N PHE A 80 -5.88 -8.74 1.46
CA PHE A 80 -5.51 -8.86 2.86
C PHE A 80 -5.36 -10.31 3.31
N GLU A 81 -6.27 -11.21 2.91
CA GLU A 81 -6.25 -12.62 3.30
C GLU A 81 -5.02 -13.36 2.77
N ARG A 82 -4.57 -13.04 1.54
CA ARG A 82 -3.34 -13.63 0.98
C ARG A 82 -2.06 -13.12 1.66
N THR A 83 -2.10 -11.96 2.34
CA THR A 83 -0.93 -11.33 2.94
C THR A 83 -0.55 -12.02 4.26
N GLY A 84 0.65 -12.57 4.33
CA GLY A 84 1.24 -13.18 5.54
C GLY A 84 2.10 -12.23 6.36
N ALA A 85 2.76 -11.28 5.67
CA ALA A 85 3.53 -10.20 6.27
C ALA A 85 3.56 -9.01 5.31
N SER A 86 3.85 -7.83 5.85
CA SER A 86 3.99 -6.62 5.04
C SER A 86 5.36 -5.97 5.24
N VAL A 87 5.84 -5.28 4.21
CA VAL A 87 7.01 -4.38 4.30
C VAL A 87 6.57 -2.98 3.93
N MET A 88 7.05 -1.98 4.65
CA MET A 88 6.79 -0.57 4.33
C MET A 88 7.98 0.32 4.63
N GLY A 89 8.04 1.46 3.98
CA GLY A 89 9.04 2.49 4.27
C GLY A 89 8.67 3.35 5.46
N LYS A 90 9.69 3.94 6.10
CA LYS A 90 9.55 4.80 7.29
C LYS A 90 8.53 5.92 7.13
N ARG A 91 8.55 6.66 6.00
CA ARG A 91 7.60 7.78 5.77
C ARG A 91 6.15 7.34 5.78
N MET A 92 5.85 6.17 5.22
CA MET A 92 4.50 5.61 5.27
C MET A 92 4.14 5.19 6.69
N PHE A 93 5.07 4.58 7.41
CA PHE A 93 4.88 4.21 8.80
C PHE A 93 4.57 5.44 9.67
N ASP A 94 5.33 6.53 9.55
CA ASP A 94 5.15 7.75 10.35
C ASP A 94 3.79 8.39 10.14
N ALA A 95 3.31 8.43 8.89
CA ALA A 95 1.97 8.90 8.58
C ALA A 95 0.90 7.98 9.18
N GLY A 96 1.08 6.67 9.04
CA GLY A 96 0.15 5.68 9.56
C GLY A 96 0.12 5.60 11.08
N GLU A 97 1.25 5.75 11.75
CA GLU A 97 1.35 5.75 13.23
C GLU A 97 0.42 6.80 13.86
N GLN A 98 0.19 7.92 13.18
CA GLN A 98 -0.70 8.98 13.63
C GLN A 98 -2.17 8.74 13.24
N ALA A 99 -2.42 8.01 12.15
CA ALA A 99 -3.75 7.87 11.55
C ALA A 99 -4.43 6.53 11.84
N TRP A 100 -3.67 5.45 12.11
CA TRP A 100 -4.26 4.12 12.32
C TRP A 100 -5.00 4.03 13.65
N PRO A 101 -6.11 3.26 13.67
CA PRO A 101 -6.79 2.93 14.93
C PRO A 101 -5.84 2.16 15.87
N GLU A 102 -6.23 2.03 17.13
CA GLU A 102 -5.44 1.27 18.12
C GLU A 102 -5.15 -0.15 17.63
N GLU A 103 -6.13 -0.82 17.05
CA GLU A 103 -5.97 -2.08 16.31
C GLU A 103 -5.55 -1.75 14.89
N ALA A 104 -4.23 -1.75 14.62
CA ALA A 104 -3.70 -1.43 13.31
C ALA A 104 -4.18 -2.42 12.23
N PRO A 105 -4.51 -1.95 10.99
CA PRO A 105 -5.30 -2.72 10.01
C PRO A 105 -4.53 -3.81 9.25
N PHE A 106 -3.39 -4.28 9.76
CA PHE A 106 -2.58 -5.30 9.08
C PHE A 106 -2.86 -6.71 9.56
N HIS A 107 -3.10 -6.91 10.87
CA HIS A 107 -3.33 -8.21 11.53
C HIS A 107 -2.23 -9.25 11.26
N THR A 108 -1.08 -8.81 10.78
CA THR A 108 0.11 -9.61 10.44
C THR A 108 1.36 -8.83 10.82
N PRO A 109 2.55 -9.48 10.90
CA PRO A 109 3.80 -8.76 11.09
C PRO A 109 4.06 -7.74 9.97
N VAL A 110 4.61 -6.59 10.36
CA VAL A 110 4.96 -5.49 9.44
C VAL A 110 6.42 -5.11 9.67
N PHE A 111 7.21 -5.11 8.62
CA PHE A 111 8.63 -4.77 8.63
C PHE A 111 8.83 -3.37 8.06
N VAL A 112 9.29 -2.46 8.90
CA VAL A 112 9.52 -1.05 8.53
C VAL A 112 10.97 -0.85 8.16
N VAL A 113 11.25 -0.57 6.89
CA VAL A 113 12.59 -0.23 6.41
C VAL A 113 12.94 1.20 6.86
N THR A 114 13.98 1.34 7.65
CA THR A 114 14.36 2.59 8.29
C THR A 114 15.84 2.61 8.69
N HIS A 115 16.40 3.80 8.92
CA HIS A 115 17.73 3.94 9.55
C HIS A 115 17.64 4.11 11.08
N GLU A 116 16.43 4.27 11.62
CA GLU A 116 16.21 4.45 13.06
C GLU A 116 16.17 3.09 13.76
N LYS A 117 16.91 2.99 14.87
CA LYS A 117 16.80 1.82 15.77
C LYS A 117 15.63 2.03 16.72
N ARG A 118 14.67 1.14 16.64
CA ARG A 118 13.48 1.12 17.50
C ARG A 118 13.13 -0.31 17.85
N ASP A 119 12.71 -0.54 19.10
CA ASP A 119 12.21 -1.84 19.53
C ASP A 119 10.90 -2.20 18.80
N PRO A 120 10.61 -3.49 18.60
CA PRO A 120 9.36 -3.91 18.00
C PRO A 120 8.14 -3.35 18.72
N TRP A 121 7.17 -2.82 17.96
CA TRP A 121 5.97 -2.23 18.51
C TRP A 121 4.75 -3.13 18.25
N LYS A 122 4.26 -3.76 19.32
CA LYS A 122 3.09 -4.64 19.27
C LYS A 122 1.81 -3.82 19.40
N ARG A 123 0.84 -4.14 18.54
CA ARG A 123 -0.50 -3.56 18.56
C ARG A 123 -1.55 -4.65 18.81
N PRO A 124 -2.73 -4.31 19.35
CA PRO A 124 -3.87 -5.22 19.38
C PRO A 124 -4.20 -5.76 17.98
N GLY A 125 -4.90 -6.88 17.89
CA GLY A 125 -5.34 -7.47 16.62
C GLY A 125 -4.25 -8.20 15.83
N GLY A 126 -3.05 -8.43 16.42
CA GLY A 126 -2.02 -9.29 15.82
C GLY A 126 -0.96 -8.54 14.99
N THR A 127 -1.06 -7.22 14.83
CA THR A 127 -0.01 -6.45 14.16
C THR A 127 1.18 -6.24 15.09
N THR A 128 2.39 -6.52 14.58
CA THR A 128 3.65 -6.12 15.22
C THR A 128 4.51 -5.42 14.20
N PHE A 129 4.94 -4.20 14.50
CA PHE A 129 5.91 -3.48 13.67
C PHE A 129 7.33 -3.82 14.10
N HIS A 130 8.14 -4.30 13.16
CA HIS A 130 9.56 -4.59 13.31
C HIS A 130 10.36 -3.53 12.52
N PHE A 131 11.36 -2.91 13.12
CA PHE A 131 12.15 -1.86 12.48
C PHE A 131 13.47 -2.46 11.98
N VAL A 132 13.66 -2.48 10.65
CA VAL A 132 14.79 -3.11 9.99
C VAL A 132 15.74 -2.04 9.45
N ASN A 133 17.00 -2.09 9.89
CA ASN A 133 18.00 -1.04 9.59
C ASN A 133 19.00 -1.44 8.51
N ASP A 134 18.97 -2.70 8.07
CA ASP A 134 20.00 -3.29 7.21
C ASP A 134 19.59 -3.30 5.72
N GLY A 135 18.53 -2.58 5.36
CA GLY A 135 18.08 -2.41 3.97
C GLY A 135 16.87 -3.27 3.59
N ILE A 136 16.54 -3.23 2.29
CA ILE A 136 15.31 -3.84 1.74
C ILE A 136 15.36 -5.39 1.70
N GLU A 137 16.52 -5.97 1.39
CA GLU A 137 16.66 -7.43 1.29
C GLU A 137 16.50 -8.11 2.66
N PRO A 138 17.22 -7.69 3.74
CA PRO A 138 16.99 -8.25 5.07
C PRO A 138 15.56 -8.05 5.60
N ALA A 139 14.91 -6.94 5.23
CA ALA A 139 13.50 -6.74 5.58
C ALA A 139 12.58 -7.72 4.87
N LEU A 140 12.85 -8.02 3.60
CA LEU A 140 12.11 -9.01 2.82
C LEU A 140 12.32 -10.43 3.37
N ASP A 141 13.55 -10.79 3.71
CA ASP A 141 13.86 -12.13 4.24
C ASP A 141 13.13 -12.39 5.56
N GLN A 142 13.13 -11.42 6.48
CA GLN A 142 12.36 -11.50 7.72
C GLN A 142 10.85 -11.57 7.44
N ALA A 143 10.36 -10.79 6.47
CA ALA A 143 8.95 -10.82 6.09
C ALA A 143 8.53 -12.17 5.49
N ARG A 144 9.38 -12.78 4.64
CA ARG A 144 9.14 -14.11 4.07
C ARG A 144 9.11 -15.19 5.17
N GLU A 145 10.03 -15.14 6.11
CA GLU A 145 10.05 -16.06 7.26
C GLU A 145 8.75 -15.95 8.07
N ALA A 146 8.33 -14.74 8.37
CA ALA A 146 7.10 -14.48 9.12
C ALA A 146 5.82 -14.83 8.35
N ALA A 147 5.80 -14.66 7.03
CA ALA A 147 4.67 -14.97 6.17
C ALA A 147 4.44 -16.48 5.98
N GLY A 148 5.49 -17.29 6.08
CA GLY A 148 5.44 -18.73 5.81
C GLY A 148 5.06 -19.01 4.35
N ASP A 149 3.96 -19.71 4.12
CA ASP A 149 3.46 -20.04 2.77
C ASP A 149 2.61 -18.93 2.14
N ARG A 150 2.26 -17.88 2.91
CA ARG A 150 1.48 -16.73 2.40
C ARG A 150 2.38 -15.71 1.75
N ASP A 151 1.74 -14.78 1.04
CA ASP A 151 2.42 -13.75 0.29
C ASP A 151 2.98 -12.63 1.19
N VAL A 152 4.04 -11.98 0.72
CA VAL A 152 4.60 -10.76 1.32
C VAL A 152 4.12 -9.54 0.52
N ARG A 153 3.48 -8.59 1.21
CA ARG A 153 3.01 -7.35 0.61
C ARG A 153 4.02 -6.22 0.85
N ILE A 154 4.50 -5.61 -0.22
CA ILE A 154 5.17 -4.31 -0.13
C ILE A 154 4.07 -3.24 -0.07
N ALA A 155 3.75 -2.79 1.14
CA ALA A 155 2.60 -1.93 1.40
C ALA A 155 2.81 -0.48 0.94
N GLY A 156 4.06 -0.04 0.78
CA GLY A 156 4.41 1.30 0.31
C GLY A 156 5.52 1.93 1.19
N GLY A 157 5.88 3.26 1.14
CA GLY A 157 5.46 4.23 0.07
C GLY A 157 6.09 3.97 -1.29
N GLY A 158 5.81 4.92 -2.20
CA GLY A 158 6.23 4.78 -3.58
C GLY A 158 7.73 4.53 -3.76
N ALA A 159 8.59 5.24 -3.03
CA ALA A 159 10.03 5.04 -3.09
C ALA A 159 10.44 3.61 -2.67
N THR A 160 9.85 3.09 -1.60
CA THR A 160 10.12 1.71 -1.15
C THR A 160 9.66 0.69 -2.20
N ILE A 161 8.48 0.87 -2.80
CA ILE A 161 8.00 0.00 -3.89
C ILE A 161 9.00 0.03 -5.05
N LEU A 162 9.44 1.22 -5.46
CA LEU A 162 10.40 1.39 -6.56
C LEU A 162 11.74 0.69 -6.30
N GLU A 163 12.26 0.76 -5.07
CA GLU A 163 13.48 0.05 -4.68
C GLU A 163 13.32 -1.47 -4.88
N TYR A 164 12.19 -2.06 -4.45
CA TYR A 164 11.92 -3.49 -4.65
C TYR A 164 11.72 -3.85 -6.12
N VAL A 165 11.09 -2.99 -6.93
CA VAL A 165 10.93 -3.19 -8.38
C VAL A 165 12.29 -3.19 -9.07
N ASN A 166 13.13 -2.20 -8.78
CA ASN A 166 14.46 -2.08 -9.40
C ASN A 166 15.45 -3.17 -8.95
N ALA A 167 15.23 -3.73 -7.74
CA ALA A 167 15.98 -4.88 -7.25
C ALA A 167 15.47 -6.23 -7.81
N SER A 168 14.46 -6.24 -8.70
CA SER A 168 13.81 -7.46 -9.23
C SER A 168 13.23 -8.38 -8.14
N LEU A 169 12.74 -7.80 -7.04
CA LEU A 169 12.22 -8.51 -5.89
C LEU A 169 10.67 -8.59 -5.86
N ILE A 170 9.99 -8.13 -6.91
CA ILE A 170 8.53 -8.16 -7.06
C ILE A 170 8.12 -9.23 -8.05
N ASP A 171 7.21 -10.12 -7.66
CA ASP A 171 6.64 -11.16 -8.52
C ASP A 171 5.38 -10.69 -9.25
N GLU A 172 4.60 -9.82 -8.61
CA GLU A 172 3.28 -9.40 -9.10
C GLU A 172 2.92 -8.01 -8.54
N PHE A 173 2.14 -7.24 -9.27
CA PHE A 173 1.49 -6.08 -8.70
C PHE A 173 0.08 -5.85 -9.24
N SER A 174 -0.72 -5.16 -8.43
CA SER A 174 -2.07 -4.75 -8.81
C SER A 174 -2.24 -3.24 -8.70
N ILE A 175 -2.98 -2.67 -9.65
CA ILE A 175 -3.34 -1.27 -9.72
C ILE A 175 -4.86 -1.16 -9.72
N ALA A 176 -5.43 -0.40 -8.78
CA ALA A 176 -6.80 0.09 -8.87
C ALA A 176 -6.78 1.44 -9.61
N LEU A 177 -6.95 1.39 -10.95
CA LEU A 177 -6.89 2.57 -11.80
C LEU A 177 -8.17 3.37 -11.67
N SER A 178 -8.07 4.52 -11.03
CA SER A 178 -9.19 5.43 -10.73
C SER A 178 -9.39 6.46 -11.86
N PRO A 179 -10.61 6.82 -12.22
CA PRO A 179 -10.92 7.79 -13.26
C PRO A 179 -10.77 9.25 -12.75
N VAL A 180 -9.63 9.55 -12.15
CA VAL A 180 -9.27 10.85 -11.59
C VAL A 180 -7.94 11.34 -12.14
N LEU A 181 -7.73 12.64 -12.18
CA LEU A 181 -6.50 13.28 -12.63
C LEU A 181 -5.93 14.14 -11.49
N PHE A 182 -4.66 13.94 -11.18
CA PHE A 182 -3.98 14.68 -10.12
C PHE A 182 -3.15 15.86 -10.65
N GLY A 183 -2.54 15.72 -11.83
CA GLY A 183 -1.60 16.70 -12.39
C GLY A 183 -0.23 16.71 -11.69
N SER A 184 -0.20 16.47 -10.38
CA SER A 184 1.03 16.35 -9.57
C SER A 184 0.82 15.36 -8.43
N GLY A 185 1.92 14.79 -7.91
CA GLY A 185 1.86 13.79 -6.86
C GLY A 185 3.03 12.82 -6.87
N ILE A 186 2.89 11.70 -6.17
CA ILE A 186 3.89 10.65 -6.08
C ILE A 186 3.64 9.59 -7.15
N ARG A 187 4.65 9.33 -8.01
CA ARG A 187 4.66 8.26 -9.01
C ARG A 187 5.44 7.05 -8.48
N VAL A 188 5.00 5.85 -8.83
CA VAL A 188 5.71 4.63 -8.46
C VAL A 188 6.69 4.14 -9.53
N PHE A 189 6.46 4.53 -10.79
CA PHE A 189 7.26 4.05 -11.93
C PHE A 189 8.14 5.13 -12.57
N GLU A 190 8.39 6.26 -11.89
CA GLU A 190 9.12 7.39 -12.49
C GLU A 190 10.56 7.02 -12.84
N ASP A 191 11.28 6.36 -11.94
CA ASP A 191 12.68 5.97 -12.10
C ASP A 191 12.86 4.44 -12.21
N VAL A 192 11.89 3.73 -12.80
CA VAL A 192 12.00 2.30 -12.99
C VAL A 192 13.02 1.96 -14.07
N ASP A 193 13.88 0.97 -13.80
CA ASP A 193 14.78 0.39 -14.81
C ASP A 193 13.97 -0.51 -15.77
N ALA A 194 13.33 0.12 -16.76
CA ALA A 194 12.50 -0.57 -17.74
C ALA A 194 13.27 -1.60 -18.59
N GLY A 195 14.61 -1.54 -18.60
CA GLY A 195 15.46 -2.53 -19.27
C GLY A 195 15.44 -3.90 -18.55
N ARG A 196 15.15 -3.93 -17.28
CA ARG A 196 15.18 -5.15 -16.44
C ARG A 196 13.81 -5.76 -16.17
N VAL A 197 12.74 -5.02 -16.43
CA VAL A 197 11.38 -5.43 -16.08
C VAL A 197 10.58 -5.73 -17.34
N ALA A 198 9.98 -6.92 -17.41
CA ALA A 198 8.94 -7.27 -18.37
C ALA A 198 7.63 -7.53 -17.65
N LEU A 199 6.52 -7.04 -18.19
CA LEU A 199 5.19 -7.19 -17.60
C LEU A 199 4.32 -8.10 -18.45
N GLU A 200 3.66 -9.03 -17.78
CA GLU A 200 2.61 -9.89 -18.35
C GLU A 200 1.28 -9.54 -17.69
N GLN A 201 0.29 -9.11 -18.48
CA GLN A 201 -1.04 -8.82 -17.95
C GLN A 201 -1.74 -10.10 -17.52
N VAL A 202 -2.03 -10.20 -16.22
CA VAL A 202 -2.75 -11.34 -15.62
C VAL A 202 -4.25 -11.08 -15.54
N ARG A 203 -4.65 -9.83 -15.22
CA ARG A 203 -6.05 -9.44 -15.04
C ARG A 203 -6.28 -8.01 -15.53
N ALA A 204 -7.44 -7.79 -16.12
CA ALA A 204 -8.04 -6.47 -16.32
C ALA A 204 -9.53 -6.61 -16.01
N GLU A 205 -9.99 -6.04 -14.91
CA GLU A 205 -11.34 -6.22 -14.39
C GLU A 205 -11.96 -4.86 -14.05
N PRO A 206 -12.90 -4.36 -14.88
CA PRO A 206 -13.60 -3.12 -14.56
C PRO A 206 -14.65 -3.35 -13.47
N THR A 207 -14.75 -2.41 -12.55
CA THR A 207 -15.80 -2.33 -11.55
C THR A 207 -16.57 -1.01 -11.72
N GLN A 208 -17.45 -0.70 -10.78
CA GLN A 208 -18.21 0.54 -10.84
C GLN A 208 -17.35 1.79 -10.70
N ARG A 209 -16.23 1.72 -9.96
CA ARG A 209 -15.43 2.88 -9.57
C ARG A 209 -14.04 2.91 -10.20
N VAL A 210 -13.45 1.76 -10.44
CA VAL A 210 -12.06 1.62 -10.92
C VAL A 210 -11.93 0.47 -11.91
N THR A 211 -10.78 0.39 -12.57
CA THR A 211 -10.37 -0.83 -13.27
C THR A 211 -9.23 -1.46 -12.51
N HIS A 212 -9.41 -2.70 -12.04
CA HIS A 212 -8.34 -3.48 -11.42
C HIS A 212 -7.46 -4.11 -12.48
N LEU A 213 -6.20 -3.75 -12.48
CA LEU A 213 -5.17 -4.31 -13.36
C LEU A 213 -4.19 -5.12 -12.53
N THR A 214 -3.86 -6.33 -12.95
CA THR A 214 -2.84 -7.15 -12.29
C THR A 214 -1.81 -7.58 -13.32
N TYR A 215 -0.53 -7.40 -12.99
CA TYR A 215 0.60 -7.76 -13.82
C TYR A 215 1.55 -8.68 -13.07
N ALA A 216 1.95 -9.77 -13.71
CA ALA A 216 3.12 -10.53 -13.28
C ALA A 216 4.39 -9.81 -13.76
N VAL A 217 5.40 -9.78 -12.89
CA VAL A 217 6.71 -9.22 -13.20
C VAL A 217 7.65 -10.34 -13.62
N ARG A 218 8.39 -10.13 -14.71
CA ARG A 218 9.39 -11.05 -15.21
C ARG A 218 10.70 -10.30 -15.41
N GLU A 219 11.80 -10.97 -15.23
CA GLU A 219 13.11 -10.45 -15.70
C GLU A 219 13.16 -10.49 -17.23
N ARG A 220 13.78 -9.48 -17.82
CA ARG A 220 14.08 -9.43 -19.26
C ARG A 220 15.35 -10.15 -19.58
#